data_8398eef578d316cf7f1be276aec74112
#
_entry.id   8398eef578d316cf7f1be276aec74112
#
_cell.length_a   1.000
_cell.length_b   1.000
_cell.length_c   1.000
_cell.angle_alpha   90.00
_cell.angle_beta   90.00
_cell.angle_gamma   90.00
#
_symmetry.space_group_name_H-M   'P 1'
#
loop_
_entity.id
_entity.type
_entity.pdbx_description
1 polymer ?
#
loop_
_entity_poly.entity_id
_entity_poly.type
_entity_poly.pdbx_seq_one_letter_code
_entity_poly.pdbx_strand_id
1 'polypeptide(L)'
;MAVTVTIQARLKQDPQSSQMLHDQVTAATKEMAKAAGDISHMVFLNAQDNRDFLGIDEWNSAEAVLAFATDPKILEFFGQLFEGQPQVTIWTDPGWNQWSE
;
A
#
# COMPACT_ATOMS: atom_id res chain seq x y z
N MET A 1 -1.76 -17.44 -6.65
CA MET A 1 -2.48 -17.34 -5.35
C MET A 1 -2.50 -15.88 -4.91
N ALA A 2 -3.67 -15.39 -4.58
CA ALA A 2 -3.80 -14.01 -4.10
C ALA A 2 -3.17 -13.85 -2.72
N VAL A 3 -2.58 -12.69 -2.50
CA VAL A 3 -1.95 -12.33 -1.23
C VAL A 3 -2.47 -10.98 -0.77
N THR A 4 -2.44 -10.74 0.53
CA THR A 4 -2.74 -9.44 1.12
C THR A 4 -1.42 -8.75 1.43
N VAL A 5 -1.33 -7.48 1.09
CA VAL A 5 -0.12 -6.68 1.31
C VAL A 5 -0.45 -5.51 2.22
N THR A 6 0.35 -5.31 3.24
CA THR A 6 0.24 -4.11 4.07
C THR A 6 1.47 -3.24 3.90
N ILE A 7 1.23 -1.93 3.86
CA ILE A 7 2.27 -0.91 3.83
C ILE A 7 2.06 -0.04 5.05
N GLN A 8 3.01 -0.08 5.98
CA GLN A 8 2.98 0.74 7.19
C GLN A 8 4.08 1.78 7.11
N ALA A 9 3.72 3.02 7.36
CA ALA A 9 4.67 4.12 7.24
C ALA A 9 4.18 5.35 7.98
N ARG A 10 5.09 6.29 8.20
CA ARG A 10 4.75 7.58 8.78
C ARG A 10 4.67 8.63 7.68
N LEU A 11 3.55 9.36 7.64
CA LEU A 11 3.38 10.44 6.68
C LEU A 11 4.35 11.59 6.98
N LYS A 12 4.97 12.14 5.94
CA LYS A 12 5.84 13.31 6.06
C LYS A 12 5.08 14.56 6.46
N GLN A 13 3.83 14.67 5.99
CA GLN A 13 3.01 15.86 6.13
C GLN A 13 1.73 15.51 6.85
N ASP A 14 0.92 16.54 7.14
CA ASP A 14 -0.39 16.34 7.72
C ASP A 14 -1.29 15.50 6.78
N PRO A 15 -2.38 14.91 7.32
CA PRO A 15 -3.23 14.02 6.51
C PRO A 15 -3.81 14.66 5.27
N GLN A 16 -4.19 15.95 5.34
CA GLN A 16 -4.83 16.62 4.20
C GLN A 16 -3.83 16.80 3.05
N SER A 17 -2.62 17.28 3.34
CA SER A 17 -1.57 17.45 2.32
C SER A 17 -1.13 16.10 1.77
N SER A 18 -1.03 15.10 2.63
CA SER A 18 -0.67 13.74 2.25
C SER A 18 -1.73 13.12 1.35
N GLN A 19 -3.01 13.36 1.63
CA GLN A 19 -4.11 12.85 0.80
C GLN A 19 -4.02 13.38 -0.63
N MET A 20 -3.77 14.67 -0.80
CA MET A 20 -3.65 15.26 -2.13
C MET A 20 -2.55 14.59 -2.94
N LEU A 21 -1.39 14.41 -2.34
CA LEU A 21 -0.25 13.74 -3.00
C LEU A 21 -0.56 12.27 -3.28
N HIS A 22 -1.09 11.55 -2.30
CA HIS A 22 -1.48 10.14 -2.43
C HIS A 22 -2.47 9.95 -3.58
N ASP A 23 -3.50 10.78 -3.64
CA ASP A 23 -4.54 10.64 -4.65
C ASP A 23 -4.01 10.94 -6.06
N GLN A 24 -3.09 11.91 -6.19
CA GLN A 24 -2.40 12.17 -7.45
C GLN A 24 -1.56 10.97 -7.89
N VAL A 25 -0.80 10.40 -6.97
CA VAL A 25 0.03 9.22 -7.24
C VAL A 25 -0.84 8.02 -7.60
N THR A 26 -1.92 7.80 -6.85
CA THR A 26 -2.85 6.71 -7.11
C THR A 26 -3.47 6.83 -8.50
N ALA A 27 -3.92 8.01 -8.88
CA ALA A 27 -4.48 8.26 -10.22
C ALA A 27 -3.44 8.00 -11.32
N ALA A 28 -2.18 8.39 -11.09
CA ALA A 28 -1.11 8.23 -12.06
C ALA A 28 -0.64 6.77 -12.20
N THR A 29 -0.76 5.96 -11.13
CA THR A 29 -0.21 4.60 -11.10
C THR A 29 -1.25 3.50 -11.14
N LYS A 30 -2.54 3.82 -11.04
CA LYS A 30 -3.62 2.84 -10.94
C LYS A 30 -3.59 1.80 -12.06
N GLU A 31 -3.51 2.25 -13.31
CA GLU A 31 -3.55 1.33 -14.44
C GLU A 31 -2.30 0.46 -14.48
N MET A 32 -1.14 1.03 -14.15
CA MET A 32 0.11 0.27 -14.08
C MET A 32 0.04 -0.78 -12.97
N ALA A 33 -0.48 -0.41 -11.79
CA ALA A 33 -0.62 -1.32 -10.66
C ALA A 33 -1.58 -2.46 -10.99
N LYS A 34 -2.74 -2.15 -11.58
CA LYS A 34 -3.72 -3.16 -11.98
C LYS A 34 -3.13 -4.12 -13.01
N ALA A 35 -2.40 -3.60 -13.99
CA ALA A 35 -1.74 -4.42 -15.00
C ALA A 35 -0.68 -5.33 -14.38
N ALA A 36 -0.02 -4.88 -13.31
CA ALA A 36 0.99 -5.67 -12.60
C ALA A 36 0.38 -6.74 -11.69
N GLY A 37 -0.90 -6.62 -11.33
CA GLY A 37 -1.57 -7.62 -10.51
C GLY A 37 -2.25 -7.11 -9.24
N ASP A 38 -2.28 -5.80 -9.03
CA ASP A 38 -3.00 -5.20 -7.90
C ASP A 38 -4.50 -5.29 -8.13
N ILE A 39 -5.21 -5.92 -7.20
CA ILE A 39 -6.64 -6.18 -7.30
C ILE A 39 -7.45 -5.09 -6.59
N SER A 40 -6.96 -4.63 -5.43
CA SER A 40 -7.64 -3.61 -4.64
C SER A 40 -6.64 -2.82 -3.80
N HIS A 41 -7.01 -1.60 -3.46
CA HIS A 41 -6.16 -0.68 -2.70
C HIS A 41 -7.02 0.08 -1.70
N MET A 42 -6.68 -0.01 -0.42
CA MET A 42 -7.37 0.67 0.66
C MET A 42 -6.37 1.41 1.55
N VAL A 43 -6.79 2.52 2.12
CA VAL A 43 -5.95 3.33 3.00
C VAL A 43 -6.66 3.57 4.32
N PHE A 44 -5.90 3.42 5.40
CA PHE A 44 -6.36 3.72 6.75
C PHE A 44 -5.32 4.57 7.47
N LEU A 45 -5.77 5.43 8.36
CA LEU A 45 -4.88 6.13 9.28
C LEU A 45 -5.20 5.67 10.69
N ASN A 46 -4.18 5.65 11.55
CA ASN A 46 -4.34 5.28 12.95
C ASN A 46 -5.27 6.29 13.63
N ALA A 47 -6.33 5.81 14.28
CA ALA A 47 -7.33 6.67 14.91
C ALA A 47 -6.75 7.54 16.02
N GLN A 48 -5.61 7.14 16.60
CA GLN A 48 -4.96 7.88 17.69
C GLN A 48 -3.73 8.67 17.24
N ASP A 49 -3.25 8.41 16.01
CA ASP A 49 -2.11 9.11 15.41
C ASP A 49 -2.31 9.17 13.89
N ASN A 50 -2.86 10.27 13.43
CA ASN A 50 -3.27 10.41 12.03
C ASN A 50 -2.12 10.57 11.03
N ARG A 51 -0.88 10.50 11.49
CA ARG A 51 0.29 10.41 10.60
C ARG A 51 0.82 8.98 10.46
N ASP A 52 0.21 8.04 11.16
CA ASP A 52 0.52 6.62 11.05
C ASP A 52 -0.37 6.00 9.98
N PHE A 53 0.24 5.65 8.85
CA PHE A 53 -0.45 5.25 7.62
C PHE A 53 -0.43 3.73 7.49
N LEU A 54 -1.56 3.17 7.06
CA LEU A 54 -1.69 1.76 6.71
C LEU A 54 -2.35 1.64 5.34
N GLY A 55 -1.63 1.12 4.37
CA GLY A 55 -2.19 0.71 3.08
C GLY A 55 -2.44 -0.79 3.10
N ILE A 56 -3.58 -1.22 2.56
CA ILE A 56 -3.91 -2.63 2.42
C ILE A 56 -4.30 -2.88 0.97
N ASP A 57 -3.52 -3.71 0.29
CA ASP A 57 -3.78 -4.08 -1.09
C ASP A 57 -3.95 -5.60 -1.19
N GLU A 58 -4.82 -6.02 -2.10
CA GLU A 58 -4.87 -7.42 -2.53
C GLU A 58 -4.13 -7.54 -3.86
N TRP A 59 -3.27 -8.52 -3.97
CA TRP A 59 -2.49 -8.78 -5.18
C TRP A 59 -2.66 -10.23 -5.63
N ASN A 60 -2.49 -10.47 -6.93
CA ASN A 60 -2.64 -11.82 -7.47
C ASN A 60 -1.46 -12.74 -7.16
N SER A 61 -0.28 -12.21 -6.80
CA SER A 61 0.87 -13.02 -6.40
C SER A 61 1.88 -12.21 -5.60
N ALA A 62 2.65 -12.91 -4.76
CA ALA A 62 3.74 -12.31 -3.99
C ALA A 62 4.86 -11.80 -4.92
N GLU A 63 5.14 -12.52 -6.01
CA GLU A 63 6.19 -12.14 -6.95
C GLU A 63 5.88 -10.80 -7.60
N ALA A 64 4.62 -10.57 -7.97
CA ALA A 64 4.18 -9.31 -8.57
C ALA A 64 4.35 -8.15 -7.58
N VAL A 65 4.04 -8.36 -6.30
CA VAL A 65 4.25 -7.36 -5.24
C VAL A 65 5.72 -6.97 -5.15
N LEU A 66 6.60 -7.95 -5.09
CA LEU A 66 8.04 -7.69 -4.93
C LEU A 66 8.59 -6.91 -6.11
N ALA A 67 8.18 -7.26 -7.32
CA ALA A 67 8.60 -6.54 -8.52
C ALA A 67 8.09 -5.09 -8.52
N PHE A 68 6.83 -4.88 -8.14
CA PHE A 68 6.23 -3.54 -8.10
C PHE A 68 6.86 -2.68 -7.00
N ALA A 69 7.01 -3.23 -5.79
CA ALA A 69 7.52 -2.50 -4.64
C ALA A 69 9.00 -2.11 -4.77
N THR A 70 9.74 -2.77 -5.65
CA THR A 70 11.16 -2.44 -5.90
C THR A 70 11.35 -1.60 -7.17
N ASP A 71 10.28 -1.27 -7.88
CA ASP A 71 10.34 -0.39 -9.04
C ASP A 71 10.83 1.00 -8.58
N PRO A 72 11.87 1.59 -9.24
CA PRO A 72 12.40 2.88 -8.82
C PRO A 72 11.37 4.00 -8.79
N LYS A 73 10.39 3.97 -9.68
CA LYS A 73 9.32 4.97 -9.73
C LYS A 73 8.42 4.89 -8.50
N ILE A 74 8.11 3.68 -8.07
CA ILE A 74 7.29 3.44 -6.87
C ILE A 74 8.06 3.85 -5.62
N LEU A 75 9.34 3.52 -5.54
CA LEU A 75 10.21 3.94 -4.44
C LEU A 75 10.30 5.47 -4.34
N GLU A 76 10.34 6.16 -5.47
CA GLU A 76 10.33 7.62 -5.50
C GLU A 76 9.03 8.17 -4.91
N PHE A 77 7.88 7.61 -5.25
CA PHE A 77 6.60 8.02 -4.67
C PHE A 77 6.55 7.78 -3.17
N PHE A 78 7.04 6.64 -2.70
CA PHE A 78 7.14 6.37 -1.27
C PHE A 78 7.98 7.42 -0.57
N GLY A 79 9.10 7.80 -1.16
CA GLY A 79 9.99 8.83 -0.61
C GLY A 79 9.36 10.20 -0.52
N GLN A 80 8.42 10.53 -1.40
CA GLN A 80 7.69 11.79 -1.35
C GLN A 80 6.62 11.81 -0.26
N LEU A 81 6.01 10.66 0.01
CA LEU A 81 4.86 10.55 0.89
C LEU A 81 5.24 10.24 2.35
N PHE A 82 6.27 9.42 2.54
CA PHE A 82 6.60 8.84 3.85
C PHE A 82 7.94 9.31 4.39
N GLU A 83 8.01 9.43 5.72
CA GLU A 83 9.28 9.54 6.45
C GLU A 83 9.91 8.15 6.52
N GLY A 84 11.16 8.06 6.11
CA GLY A 84 11.88 6.79 6.13
C GLY A 84 11.30 5.77 5.17
N GLN A 85 11.75 4.54 5.31
CA GLN A 85 11.35 3.46 4.43
C GLN A 85 10.07 2.80 4.94
N PRO A 86 9.03 2.67 4.10
CA PRO A 86 7.82 1.99 4.53
C PRO A 86 8.07 0.50 4.77
N GLN A 87 7.32 -0.07 5.70
CA GLN A 87 7.35 -1.51 5.96
C GLN A 87 6.30 -2.18 5.08
N VAL A 88 6.77 -2.97 4.13
CA VAL A 88 5.90 -3.75 3.24
C VAL A 88 5.90 -5.18 3.72
N THR A 89 4.70 -5.71 4.03
CA THR A 89 4.53 -7.07 4.51
C THR A 89 3.54 -7.81 3.61
N ILE A 90 3.89 -9.02 3.23
CA ILE A 90 3.05 -9.88 2.41
C ILE A 90 2.45 -10.96 3.31
N TRP A 91 1.12 -11.08 3.28
CA TRP A 91 0.36 -11.98 4.12
C TRP A 91 -0.34 -13.02 3.27
N THR A 92 -0.34 -14.26 3.72
CA THR A 92 -1.02 -15.35 3.03
C THR A 92 -2.11 -15.93 3.93
N ASP A 93 -3.18 -16.42 3.31
CA ASP A 93 -4.26 -17.08 4.02
C ASP A 93 -3.79 -18.50 4.43
N PRO A 94 -3.75 -18.84 5.73
CA PRO A 94 -3.29 -20.16 6.17
C PRO A 94 -4.38 -21.23 6.06
N GLY A 95 -5.59 -20.89 5.67
CA GLY A 95 -6.70 -21.84 5.62
C GLY A 95 -7.31 -22.17 6.97
N TRP A 96 -7.06 -21.35 7.99
CA TRP A 96 -7.67 -21.54 9.31
C TRP A 96 -9.14 -21.12 9.30
N ASN A 97 -9.90 -21.62 10.25
CA ASN A 97 -11.31 -21.22 10.37
C ASN A 97 -11.39 -19.72 10.67
N GLN A 98 -12.12 -19.03 9.79
CA GLN A 98 -12.34 -17.60 9.89
C GLN A 98 -13.81 -17.33 9.61
N TRP A 99 -14.29 -16.20 10.06
CA TRP A 99 -15.68 -15.83 9.81
C TRP A 99 -15.82 -14.33 9.57
N SER A 100 -16.86 -13.98 8.87
CA SER A 100 -17.30 -12.60 8.70
C SER A 100 -18.83 -12.61 8.63
N GLU A 101 -19.42 -11.48 8.91
CA GLU A 101 -20.87 -11.37 8.83
C GLU A 101 -21.37 -11.38 7.41
#